data_cceca8bbb98f583b26f9681052acc256
#
_entry.id   cceca8bbb98f583b26f9681052acc256
#
_cell.length_a   1.000
_cell.length_b   1.000
_cell.length_c   1.000
_cell.angle_alpha   90.00
_cell.angle_beta   90.00
_cell.angle_gamma   90.00
#
_symmetry.space_group_name_H-M   'P 1'
#
loop_
_entity.id
_entity.type
_entity.pdbx_description
1 polymer ?
#
loop_
_entity_poly.entity_id
_entity_poly.type
_entity_poly.pdbx_seq_one_letter_code
_entity_poly.pdbx_strand_id
1 'polypeptide(L)'
;MSVEKVHQILKNWGTTLRQIELIFPQTTESEMRLRGQYITAINDCLQLLYKENSEHKNFMNRASKSVFFNGRKPISVITSGRLDDLVQSHNSIRSMVCI
;
A
#
# COMPACT_ATOMS: atom_id res chain seq x y z
N MET A 1 9.76 -3.65 12.90
CA MET A 1 9.58 -3.23 11.49
C MET A 1 10.74 -2.36 11.07
N SER A 2 11.30 -2.61 9.92
CA SER A 2 12.45 -1.87 9.41
C SER A 2 11.98 -0.73 8.50
N VAL A 3 12.47 0.49 8.75
CA VAL A 3 12.20 1.66 7.88
C VAL A 3 12.74 1.40 6.48
N GLU A 4 13.91 0.77 6.39
CA GLU A 4 14.53 0.44 5.09
C GLU A 4 13.65 -0.51 4.29
N LYS A 5 13.03 -1.50 4.94
CA LYS A 5 12.14 -2.45 4.27
C LYS A 5 10.91 -1.73 3.70
N VAL A 6 10.32 -0.83 4.46
CA VAL A 6 9.17 -0.05 4.00
C VAL A 6 9.56 0.83 2.81
N HIS A 7 10.70 1.50 2.86
CA HIS A 7 11.19 2.30 1.75
C HIS A 7 11.41 1.46 0.51
N GLN A 8 11.95 0.26 0.66
CA GLN A 8 12.16 -0.64 -0.48
C GLN A 8 10.84 -1.07 -1.11
N ILE A 9 9.84 -1.37 -0.29
CA ILE A 9 8.50 -1.72 -0.77
C ILE A 9 7.91 -0.57 -1.60
N LEU A 10 7.95 0.64 -1.06
CA LEU A 10 7.40 1.81 -1.74
C LEU A 10 8.15 2.10 -3.04
N LYS A 11 9.45 1.92 -3.04
CA LYS A 11 10.26 2.06 -4.25
C LYS A 11 9.85 1.05 -5.31
N ASN A 12 9.61 -0.20 -4.91
CA ASN A 12 9.16 -1.24 -5.83
C ASN A 12 7.81 -0.93 -6.45
N TRP A 13 6.94 -0.20 -5.72
CA TRP A 13 5.64 0.22 -6.23
C TRP A 13 5.73 1.45 -7.12
N GLY A 14 6.90 2.05 -7.24
CA GLY A 14 7.11 3.24 -8.07
C GLY A 14 6.61 4.53 -7.44
N THR A 15 6.55 4.59 -6.10
CA THR A 15 6.11 5.81 -5.41
C THR A 15 7.15 6.92 -5.54
N THR A 16 6.65 8.15 -5.66
CA THR A 16 7.48 9.35 -5.64
C THR A 16 7.74 9.78 -4.20
N LEU A 17 8.70 10.68 -3.99
CA LEU A 17 8.96 11.24 -2.67
C LEU A 17 7.72 11.93 -2.10
N ARG A 18 6.98 12.65 -2.95
CA ARG A 18 5.75 13.31 -2.52
C ARG A 18 4.69 12.30 -2.07
N GLN A 19 4.56 11.20 -2.79
CA GLN A 19 3.63 10.13 -2.42
C GLN A 19 4.02 9.50 -1.08
N ILE A 20 5.31 9.31 -0.84
CA ILE A 20 5.81 8.79 0.43
C ILE A 20 5.46 9.75 1.58
N GLU A 21 5.59 11.05 1.36
CA GLU A 21 5.20 12.06 2.36
C GLU A 21 3.70 12.02 2.66
N LEU A 22 2.87 11.70 1.66
CA LEU A 22 1.43 11.56 1.84
C LEU A 22 1.07 10.29 2.62
N ILE A 23 1.83 9.22 2.40
CA ILE A 23 1.64 7.95 3.14
C ILE A 23 2.09 8.13 4.60
N PHE A 24 3.17 8.87 4.81
CA PHE A 24 3.77 9.12 6.13
C PHE A 24 3.77 10.62 6.45
N PRO A 25 2.58 11.22 6.67
CA PRO A 25 2.51 12.63 7.07
C PRO A 25 3.09 12.81 8.47
N GLN A 26 3.46 14.04 8.80
CA GLN A 26 3.97 14.33 10.15
C GLN A 26 2.89 14.03 11.18
N THR A 27 3.18 13.06 12.06
CA THR A 27 2.25 12.61 13.08
C THR A 27 3.03 11.93 14.20
N THR A 28 2.35 11.25 15.11
CA THR A 28 3.00 10.55 16.22
C THR A 28 3.83 9.37 15.71
N GLU A 29 4.84 9.00 16.48
CA GLU A 29 5.67 7.83 16.19
C GLU A 29 4.82 6.56 16.11
N SER A 30 3.85 6.43 17.01
CA SER A 30 2.95 5.27 17.03
C SER A 30 2.15 5.15 15.74
N GLU A 31 1.62 6.26 15.24
CA GLU A 31 0.86 6.24 13.98
C GLU A 31 1.76 5.99 12.78
N MET A 32 2.97 6.54 12.77
CA MET A 32 3.95 6.26 11.72
C MET A 32 4.27 4.78 11.64
N ARG A 33 4.46 4.15 12.79
CA ARG A 33 4.72 2.72 12.89
C ARG A 33 3.53 1.91 12.36
N LEU A 34 2.33 2.31 12.74
CA LEU A 34 1.10 1.65 12.29
C LEU A 34 0.96 1.72 10.77
N ARG A 35 1.19 2.90 10.20
CA ARG A 35 1.14 3.08 8.74
C ARG A 35 2.15 2.17 8.04
N GLY A 36 3.36 2.09 8.57
CA GLY A 36 4.39 1.19 8.03
C GLY A 36 3.99 -0.27 8.11
N GLN A 37 3.30 -0.67 9.16
CA GLN A 37 2.80 -2.03 9.31
C GLN A 37 1.77 -2.36 8.23
N TYR A 38 0.89 -1.42 7.87
CA TYR A 38 -0.08 -1.63 6.80
C TYR A 38 0.60 -1.72 5.43
N ILE A 39 1.62 -0.91 5.17
CA ILE A 39 2.39 -1.02 3.93
C ILE A 39 3.04 -2.40 3.82
N THR A 40 3.64 -2.87 4.89
CA THR A 40 4.27 -4.21 4.94
C THR A 40 3.22 -5.31 4.73
N ALA A 41 2.06 -5.19 5.38
CA ALA A 41 0.99 -6.17 5.26
C ALA A 41 0.42 -6.22 3.84
N ILE A 42 0.27 -5.07 3.18
CA ILE A 42 -0.17 -5.01 1.78
C ILE A 42 0.87 -5.72 0.90
N ASN A 43 2.14 -5.45 1.12
CA ASN A 43 3.21 -6.10 0.35
C ASN A 43 3.20 -7.61 0.53
N ASP A 44 2.99 -8.09 1.76
CA ASP A 44 2.91 -9.53 2.04
C ASP A 44 1.76 -10.17 1.26
N CYS A 45 0.61 -9.49 1.19
CA CYS A 45 -0.53 -9.97 0.39
C CYS A 45 -0.17 -10.01 -1.10
N LEU A 46 0.50 -8.98 -1.61
CA LEU A 46 0.89 -8.92 -3.02
C LEU A 46 1.87 -10.05 -3.36
N GLN A 47 2.77 -10.39 -2.44
CA GLN A 47 3.70 -11.49 -2.65
C GLN A 47 2.99 -12.85 -2.74
N LEU A 48 1.86 -13.00 -2.07
CA LEU A 48 1.04 -14.20 -2.18
C LEU A 48 0.26 -14.24 -3.49
N LEU A 49 -0.10 -13.08 -4.04
CA LEU A 49 -0.85 -12.98 -5.30
C LEU A 49 0.06 -13.06 -6.53
N TYR A 50 1.23 -12.45 -6.45
CA TYR A 50 2.16 -12.31 -7.60
C TYR A 50 3.59 -12.54 -7.15
N LYS A 51 4.35 -13.24 -7.99
CA LYS A 51 5.75 -13.59 -7.68
C LYS A 51 6.73 -12.44 -7.92
N GLU A 52 6.45 -11.61 -8.94
CA GLU A 52 7.41 -10.61 -9.41
C GLU A 52 7.09 -9.22 -8.86
N ASN A 53 8.14 -8.47 -8.50
CA ASN A 53 7.98 -7.09 -8.04
C ASN A 53 7.34 -6.19 -9.09
N SER A 54 7.60 -6.45 -10.37
CA SER A 54 6.98 -5.70 -11.47
C SER A 54 5.47 -5.86 -11.48
N GLU A 55 4.97 -7.04 -11.09
CA GLU A 55 3.53 -7.28 -10.99
C GLU A 55 2.91 -6.50 -9.83
N HIS A 56 3.64 -6.36 -8.72
CA HIS A 56 3.20 -5.54 -7.59
C HIS A 56 3.05 -4.08 -7.99
N LYS A 57 4.04 -3.55 -8.70
CA LYS A 57 4.00 -2.19 -9.22
C LYS A 57 2.82 -1.99 -10.16
N ASN A 58 2.62 -2.93 -11.07
CA ASN A 58 1.51 -2.87 -12.02
C ASN A 58 0.16 -2.89 -11.31
N PHE A 59 0.00 -3.76 -10.31
CA PHE A 59 -1.23 -3.83 -9.53
C PHE A 59 -1.52 -2.50 -8.83
N MET A 60 -0.52 -1.93 -8.16
CA MET A 60 -0.70 -0.69 -7.41
C MET A 60 -0.98 0.52 -8.30
N ASN A 61 -0.51 0.50 -9.54
CA ASN A 61 -0.61 1.63 -10.47
C ASN A 61 -1.68 1.45 -11.55
N ARG A 62 -2.50 0.41 -11.45
CA ARG A 62 -3.59 0.15 -12.39
C ARG A 62 -4.93 0.29 -11.68
N ALA A 63 -5.94 0.79 -12.41
CA ALA A 63 -7.29 0.89 -11.88
C ALA A 63 -7.80 -0.49 -11.45
N SER A 64 -8.30 -0.59 -10.21
CA SER A 64 -8.82 -1.82 -9.67
C SER A 64 -10.35 -1.80 -9.67
N LYS A 65 -10.94 -2.89 -10.13
CA LYS A 65 -12.40 -3.02 -10.22
C LYS A 65 -13.03 -3.62 -8.96
N SER A 66 -12.25 -3.84 -7.90
CA SER A 66 -12.80 -4.33 -6.64
C SER A 66 -13.80 -3.32 -6.08
N VAL A 67 -14.68 -3.81 -5.20
CA VAL A 67 -15.76 -2.99 -4.64
C VAL A 67 -15.19 -1.73 -3.96
N PHE A 68 -14.16 -1.89 -3.14
CA PHE A 68 -13.59 -0.76 -2.43
C PHE A 68 -12.88 0.23 -3.36
N PHE A 69 -12.00 -0.28 -4.24
CA PHE A 69 -11.24 0.61 -5.12
C PHE A 69 -12.12 1.26 -6.18
N ASN A 70 -13.10 0.55 -6.67
CA ASN A 70 -14.13 1.08 -7.56
C ASN A 70 -13.55 1.87 -8.74
N GLY A 71 -12.59 1.27 -9.43
CA GLY A 71 -11.93 1.88 -10.59
C GLY A 71 -10.76 2.80 -10.25
N ARG A 72 -10.48 3.01 -8.97
CA ARG A 72 -9.33 3.82 -8.55
C ARG A 72 -8.06 2.98 -8.56
N LYS A 73 -6.92 3.64 -8.75
CA LYS A 73 -5.63 2.99 -8.61
C LYS A 73 -5.32 2.81 -7.12
N PRO A 74 -4.94 1.60 -6.67
CA PRO A 74 -4.60 1.42 -5.25
C PRO A 74 -3.58 2.44 -4.74
N ILE A 75 -2.58 2.81 -5.55
CA ILE A 75 -1.58 3.79 -5.15
C ILE A 75 -2.21 5.16 -4.85
N SER A 76 -3.24 5.56 -5.59
CA SER A 76 -3.91 6.84 -5.37
C SER A 76 -4.70 6.85 -4.07
N VAL A 77 -5.21 5.69 -3.65
CA VAL A 77 -5.96 5.58 -2.40
C VAL A 77 -5.04 5.63 -1.19
N ILE A 78 -3.94 4.87 -1.21
CA ILE A 78 -3.02 4.85 -0.07
C ILE A 78 -2.24 6.17 0.08
N THR A 79 -2.19 7.00 -0.96
CA THR A 79 -1.54 8.31 -0.92
C THR A 79 -2.50 9.45 -0.59
N SER A 80 -3.71 9.13 -0.16
CA SER A 80 -4.68 10.15 0.28
C SER A 80 -4.25 10.86 1.57
N GLY A 81 -3.35 10.25 2.34
CA GLY A 81 -2.94 10.76 3.65
C GLY A 81 -3.81 10.26 4.79
N ARG A 82 -4.94 9.62 4.48
CA ARG A 82 -5.88 9.15 5.49
C ARG A 82 -5.54 7.73 5.91
N LEU A 83 -5.41 7.53 7.22
CA LEU A 83 -5.15 6.19 7.76
C LEU A 83 -6.27 5.21 7.39
N ASP A 84 -7.52 5.66 7.41
CA ASP A 84 -8.67 4.81 7.07
C ASP A 84 -8.55 4.25 5.65
N ASP A 85 -8.12 5.06 4.69
CA ASP A 85 -7.94 4.59 3.32
C ASP A 85 -6.86 3.52 3.24
N LEU A 86 -5.81 3.65 4.02
CA LEU A 86 -4.75 2.65 4.09
C LEU A 86 -5.26 1.34 4.68
N VAL A 87 -6.05 1.42 5.76
CA VAL A 87 -6.66 0.26 6.40
C VAL A 87 -7.60 -0.45 5.44
N GLN A 88 -8.47 0.29 4.77
CA GLN A 88 -9.44 -0.28 3.84
C GLN A 88 -8.76 -0.87 2.60
N SER A 89 -7.69 -0.24 2.12
CA SER A 89 -6.90 -0.78 1.01
C SER A 89 -6.31 -2.15 1.38
N HIS A 90 -5.74 -2.26 2.59
CA HIS A 90 -5.21 -3.51 3.08
C HIS A 90 -6.32 -4.57 3.16
N ASN A 91 -7.47 -4.23 3.73
CA ASN A 91 -8.59 -5.16 3.85
C ASN A 91 -9.06 -5.66 2.48
N SER A 92 -9.15 -4.76 1.50
CA SER A 92 -9.57 -5.11 0.15
C SER A 92 -8.57 -6.06 -0.52
N ILE A 93 -7.28 -5.76 -0.44
CA ILE A 93 -6.24 -6.59 -1.04
C ILE A 93 -6.15 -7.94 -0.34
N ARG A 94 -6.27 -7.95 0.98
CA ARG A 94 -6.27 -9.18 1.76
C ARG A 94 -7.41 -10.11 1.34
N SER A 95 -8.58 -9.56 1.04
CA SER A 95 -9.74 -10.36 0.61
C SER A 95 -9.50 -11.06 -0.72
N MET A 96 -8.58 -10.59 -1.54
CA MET A 96 -8.22 -11.24 -2.79
C MET A 96 -7.33 -12.47 -2.57
N VAL A 97 -6.62 -12.52 -1.44
CA VAL A 97 -5.75 -13.63 -1.06
C VAL A 97 -6.53 -14.71 -0.34
N CYS A 98 -7.44 -14.31 0.53
CA CYS A 98 -8.27 -15.23 1.32
C CYS A 98 -9.43 -15.75 0.48
N ILE A 99 -9.33 -16.99 0.10
CA ILE A 99 -10.36 -17.67 -0.69
C ILE A 99 -11.23 -18.51 0.23
#